data_a9740c731cd785b4728fca947738c4c4
#
_entry.id   a9740c731cd785b4728fca947738c4c4
#
_cell.length_a   1.000
_cell.length_b   1.000
_cell.length_c   1.000
_cell.angle_alpha   90.00
_cell.angle_beta   90.00
_cell.angle_gamma   90.00
#
_symmetry.space_group_name_H-M   'P 1'
#
loop_
_entity.id
_entity.type
_entity.pdbx_description
1 polymer ?
#
loop_
_entity_poly.entity_id
_entity_poly.type
_entity_poly.pdbx_seq_one_letter_code
_entity_poly.pdbx_strand_id
1 'polypeptide(L)'
;MRYHIISIAALLLSTMALQAQTLDIEHLAGGNTIVRVSEPQNTRYLLLPIEEKAPEAPVKIICGNDLSRTISVRLALDKVDYMVPLDLSEWAGEDIKFLIHLPVDRATGRDAQNEICWSKMKLSDVIDTENREIFRPAYHHTPEYGWMNDPNGMFYKDGEWHLYYQWGPYGS
;
A
#
# COMPACT_ATOMS: atom_id res chain seq x y z
N MET A 1 49.19 -28.44 -42.31
CA MET A 1 48.73 -27.20 -41.69
C MET A 1 47.22 -27.32 -41.34
N ARG A 2 46.86 -27.49 -40.10
CA ARG A 2 45.48 -27.57 -39.69
C ARG A 2 45.14 -26.23 -39.00
N TYR A 3 44.24 -25.46 -39.57
CA TYR A 3 43.71 -24.23 -38.96
C TYR A 3 42.56 -24.56 -37.98
N HIS A 4 42.74 -24.28 -36.69
CA HIS A 4 41.69 -24.34 -35.73
C HIS A 4 40.93 -23.01 -35.78
N ILE A 5 39.66 -23.09 -36.19
CA ILE A 5 38.71 -21.96 -36.08
C ILE A 5 38.17 -21.96 -34.67
N ILE A 6 38.56 -20.96 -33.89
CA ILE A 6 38.01 -20.70 -32.58
C ILE A 6 36.73 -19.87 -32.79
N SER A 7 35.57 -20.51 -32.60
CA SER A 7 34.28 -19.81 -32.56
C SER A 7 34.13 -19.12 -31.18
N ILE A 8 34.22 -17.80 -31.18
CA ILE A 8 33.87 -16.98 -30.02
C ILE A 8 32.35 -16.80 -30.03
N ALA A 9 31.66 -17.57 -29.22
CA ALA A 9 30.24 -17.33 -28.93
C ALA A 9 30.15 -16.11 -27.99
N ALA A 10 29.78 -14.97 -28.53
CA ALA A 10 29.45 -13.80 -27.73
C ALA A 10 28.14 -14.04 -26.97
N LEU A 11 28.24 -14.29 -25.68
CA LEU A 11 27.12 -14.40 -24.78
C LEU A 11 26.58 -12.97 -24.53
N LEU A 12 25.56 -12.57 -25.26
CA LEU A 12 24.78 -11.36 -24.99
C LEU A 12 23.97 -11.58 -23.69
N LEU A 13 24.56 -11.24 -22.57
CA LEU A 13 23.81 -11.02 -21.33
C LEU A 13 22.97 -9.73 -21.52
N SER A 14 21.71 -9.89 -21.90
CA SER A 14 20.73 -8.83 -21.76
C SER A 14 20.49 -8.63 -20.27
N THR A 15 21.16 -7.66 -19.67
CA THR A 15 20.79 -7.13 -18.36
C THR A 15 19.46 -6.40 -18.56
N MET A 16 18.35 -7.10 -18.34
CA MET A 16 17.09 -6.44 -18.06
C MET A 16 17.31 -5.66 -16.77
N ALA A 17 17.52 -4.35 -16.89
CA ALA A 17 17.43 -3.46 -15.76
C ALA A 17 16.00 -3.58 -15.22
N LEU A 18 15.84 -4.23 -14.08
CA LEU A 18 14.58 -4.23 -13.34
C LEU A 18 14.35 -2.77 -12.94
N GLN A 19 13.59 -2.06 -13.75
CA GLN A 19 13.20 -0.69 -13.43
C GLN A 19 12.34 -0.79 -12.17
N ALA A 20 12.84 -0.28 -11.05
CA ALA A 20 12.07 -0.18 -9.84
C ALA A 20 10.83 0.67 -10.16
N GLN A 21 9.66 0.08 -10.00
CA GLN A 21 8.39 0.76 -10.25
C GLN A 21 8.28 1.89 -9.21
N THR A 22 8.30 3.13 -9.68
CA THR A 22 8.21 4.32 -8.83
C THR A 22 6.78 4.82 -8.80
N LEU A 23 6.35 5.32 -7.65
CA LEU A 23 5.08 6.05 -7.53
C LEU A 23 5.20 7.40 -8.23
N ASP A 24 4.23 7.74 -9.04
CA ASP A 24 4.05 9.09 -9.58
C ASP A 24 3.09 9.84 -8.66
N ILE A 25 3.58 10.88 -7.97
CA ILE A 25 2.83 11.66 -6.99
C ILE A 25 2.70 13.08 -7.48
N GLU A 26 1.46 13.51 -7.71
CA GLU A 26 1.10 14.86 -8.15
C GLU A 26 0.25 15.56 -7.10
N HIS A 27 0.76 16.64 -6.54
CA HIS A 27 0.03 17.46 -5.58
C HIS A 27 -0.82 18.52 -6.30
N LEU A 28 -2.09 18.57 -5.91
CA LEU A 28 -3.07 19.51 -6.44
C LEU A 28 -3.47 20.53 -5.36
N ALA A 29 -4.17 21.58 -5.78
CA ALA A 29 -4.69 22.58 -4.86
C ALA A 29 -5.70 22.00 -3.85
N GLY A 30 -5.77 22.61 -2.66
CA GLY A 30 -6.78 22.29 -1.65
C GLY A 30 -6.56 20.97 -0.91
N GLY A 31 -5.32 20.51 -0.79
CA GLY A 31 -4.98 19.28 -0.05
C GLY A 31 -5.25 17.99 -0.82
N ASN A 32 -5.52 18.08 -2.11
CA ASN A 32 -5.69 16.91 -2.97
C ASN A 32 -4.34 16.44 -3.53
N THR A 33 -4.15 15.13 -3.61
CA THR A 33 -2.98 14.50 -4.21
C THR A 33 -3.42 13.30 -5.05
N ILE A 34 -2.82 13.15 -6.22
CA ILE A 34 -2.99 11.96 -7.05
C ILE A 34 -1.70 11.13 -6.94
N VAL A 35 -1.85 9.88 -6.57
CA VAL A 35 -0.79 8.88 -6.64
C VAL A 35 -1.15 7.92 -7.77
N ARG A 36 -0.23 7.73 -8.73
CA ARG A 36 -0.45 6.83 -9.87
C ARG A 36 0.46 5.61 -9.75
N VAL A 37 -0.12 4.48 -10.07
CA VAL A 37 0.57 3.21 -10.24
C VAL A 37 0.22 2.69 -11.63
N SER A 38 1.21 2.68 -12.53
CA SER A 38 1.02 2.17 -13.89
C SER A 38 1.28 0.69 -13.93
N GLU A 39 0.32 -0.08 -14.43
CA GLU A 39 0.38 -1.52 -14.67
C GLU A 39 1.18 -2.28 -13.59
N PRO A 40 0.65 -2.46 -12.36
CA PRO A 40 1.38 -3.12 -11.27
C PRO A 40 1.62 -4.61 -11.61
N GLN A 41 2.64 -4.90 -12.41
CA GLN A 41 2.92 -6.25 -12.88
C GLN A 41 3.77 -7.08 -11.91
N ASN A 42 4.62 -6.42 -11.12
CA ASN A 42 5.58 -7.09 -10.23
C ASN A 42 5.45 -6.66 -8.78
N THR A 43 4.39 -5.96 -8.44
CA THR A 43 4.16 -5.44 -7.10
C THR A 43 2.74 -5.76 -6.68
N ARG A 44 2.61 -6.47 -5.56
CA ARG A 44 1.30 -6.85 -5.06
C ARG A 44 0.66 -5.78 -4.20
N TYR A 45 1.46 -4.99 -3.48
CA TYR A 45 0.97 -4.07 -2.47
C TYR A 45 1.43 -2.64 -2.69
N LEU A 46 0.53 -1.70 -2.43
CA LEU A 46 0.89 -0.34 -2.07
C LEU A 46 0.92 -0.26 -0.54
N LEU A 47 2.11 -0.05 0.03
CA LEU A 47 2.29 0.11 1.46
C LEU A 47 1.97 1.54 1.87
N LEU A 48 0.94 1.69 2.70
CA LEU A 48 0.45 2.97 3.21
C LEU A 48 1.04 3.23 4.60
N PRO A 49 1.76 4.33 4.79
CA PRO A 49 2.28 4.72 6.10
C PRO A 49 1.16 5.27 6.99
N ILE A 50 0.97 4.66 8.14
CA ILE A 50 -0.11 4.99 9.09
C ILE A 50 0.43 5.74 10.29
N GLU A 51 -0.29 6.74 10.71
CA GLU A 51 -0.17 7.38 12.02
C GLU A 51 -1.52 7.31 12.74
N GLU A 52 -1.59 6.56 13.84
CA GLU A 52 -2.84 6.26 14.56
C GLU A 52 -3.64 7.49 15.00
N LYS A 53 -2.95 8.59 15.28
CA LYS A 53 -3.58 9.84 15.73
C LYS A 53 -3.84 10.82 14.59
N ALA A 54 -3.46 10.51 13.37
CA ALA A 54 -3.77 11.36 12.23
C ALA A 54 -5.28 11.35 11.93
N PRO A 55 -5.81 12.43 11.37
CA PRO A 55 -7.18 12.45 10.88
C PRO A 55 -7.35 11.47 9.71
N GLU A 56 -8.56 10.93 9.57
CA GLU A 56 -8.88 10.08 8.42
C GLU A 56 -8.87 10.89 7.12
N ALA A 57 -8.20 10.35 6.13
CA ALA A 57 -8.16 10.88 4.77
C ALA A 57 -8.96 9.96 3.84
N PRO A 58 -9.95 10.49 3.10
CA PRO A 58 -10.62 9.71 2.07
C PRO A 58 -9.66 9.46 0.90
N VAL A 59 -9.57 8.21 0.49
CA VAL A 59 -8.79 7.75 -0.66
C VAL A 59 -9.75 7.12 -1.66
N LYS A 60 -9.90 7.74 -2.82
CA LYS A 60 -10.68 7.19 -3.93
C LYS A 60 -9.75 6.41 -4.85
N ILE A 61 -10.06 5.16 -5.09
CA ILE A 61 -9.33 4.27 -5.98
C ILE A 61 -10.04 4.27 -7.32
N ILE A 62 -9.36 4.71 -8.35
CA ILE A 62 -9.87 4.86 -9.71
C ILE A 62 -9.06 3.95 -10.62
N CYS A 63 -9.74 3.04 -11.32
CA CYS A 63 -9.17 2.14 -12.29
C CYS A 63 -9.63 2.58 -13.69
N GLY A 64 -8.70 2.90 -14.56
CA GLY A 64 -9.05 3.57 -15.82
C GLY A 64 -9.80 4.88 -15.59
N ASN A 65 -11.10 4.90 -15.91
CA ASN A 65 -11.99 6.04 -15.70
C ASN A 65 -13.06 5.82 -14.62
N ASP A 66 -13.11 4.62 -14.03
CA ASP A 66 -14.17 4.24 -13.12
C ASP A 66 -13.71 4.28 -11.66
N LEU A 67 -14.58 4.78 -10.78
CA LEU A 67 -14.38 4.71 -9.34
C LEU A 67 -14.60 3.26 -8.89
N SER A 68 -13.52 2.55 -8.54
CA SER A 68 -13.60 1.18 -8.04
C SER A 68 -14.01 1.14 -6.57
N ARG A 69 -13.34 1.95 -5.73
CA ARG A 69 -13.53 1.90 -4.28
C ARG A 69 -13.19 3.24 -3.62
N THR A 70 -13.79 3.49 -2.46
CA THR A 70 -13.35 4.55 -1.54
C THR A 70 -13.02 3.92 -0.19
N ILE A 71 -11.87 4.27 0.37
CA ILE A 71 -11.41 3.85 1.69
C ILE A 71 -11.07 5.08 2.52
N SER A 72 -11.11 4.94 3.85
CA SER A 72 -10.59 5.94 4.80
C SER A 72 -9.27 5.45 5.37
N VAL A 73 -8.25 6.30 5.38
CA VAL A 73 -6.90 5.95 5.81
C VAL A 73 -6.32 7.05 6.70
N ARG A 74 -5.69 6.68 7.81
CA ARG A 74 -4.95 7.60 8.68
C ARG A 74 -3.51 7.73 8.20
N LEU A 75 -3.32 8.43 7.09
CA LEU A 75 -1.98 8.62 6.52
C LEU A 75 -1.08 9.42 7.46
N ALA A 76 0.16 8.99 7.56
CA ALA A 76 1.15 9.61 8.44
C ALA A 76 1.46 11.06 8.03
N LEU A 77 1.32 11.96 8.99
CA LEU A 77 1.60 13.38 8.84
C LEU A 77 2.96 13.74 9.45
N ASP A 78 3.22 13.31 10.68
CA ASP A 78 4.45 13.63 11.43
C ASP A 78 5.37 12.43 11.59
N LYS A 79 4.82 11.24 11.79
CA LYS A 79 5.56 10.01 12.05
C LYS A 79 4.83 8.81 11.46
N VAL A 80 5.56 7.75 11.19
CA VAL A 80 4.97 6.48 10.78
C VAL A 80 4.96 5.55 11.98
N ASP A 81 3.76 5.15 12.42
CA ASP A 81 3.61 4.15 13.48
C ASP A 81 3.78 2.73 12.91
N TYR A 82 3.21 2.44 11.74
CA TYR A 82 3.37 1.18 11.00
C TYR A 82 2.94 1.33 9.54
N MET A 83 3.22 0.29 8.73
CA MET A 83 2.81 0.23 7.32
C MET A 83 1.61 -0.71 7.15
N VAL A 84 0.65 -0.34 6.32
CA VAL A 84 -0.50 -1.17 5.98
C VAL A 84 -0.50 -1.49 4.49
N PRO A 85 -0.62 -2.76 4.10
CA PRO A 85 -0.67 -3.14 2.69
C PRO A 85 -2.07 -2.91 2.11
N LEU A 86 -2.13 -2.21 1.00
CA LEU A 86 -3.28 -2.20 0.10
C LEU A 86 -2.99 -3.18 -1.04
N ASP A 87 -3.74 -4.28 -1.11
CA ASP A 87 -3.56 -5.30 -2.15
C ASP A 87 -4.03 -4.77 -3.51
N LEU A 88 -3.14 -4.76 -4.49
CA LEU A 88 -3.38 -4.27 -5.84
C LEU A 88 -3.77 -5.38 -6.81
N SER A 89 -3.85 -6.63 -6.36
CA SER A 89 -4.10 -7.80 -7.23
C SER A 89 -5.44 -7.72 -7.96
N GLU A 90 -6.43 -7.04 -7.39
CA GLU A 90 -7.74 -6.81 -8.00
C GLU A 90 -7.63 -5.99 -9.30
N TRP A 91 -6.61 -5.16 -9.43
CA TRP A 91 -6.39 -4.25 -10.57
C TRP A 91 -5.12 -4.58 -11.35
N ALA A 92 -4.65 -5.84 -11.28
CA ALA A 92 -3.44 -6.25 -11.98
C ALA A 92 -3.55 -6.02 -13.49
N GLY A 93 -2.56 -5.33 -14.06
CA GLY A 93 -2.51 -4.99 -15.49
C GLY A 93 -3.29 -3.74 -15.87
N GLU A 94 -3.82 -2.98 -14.90
CA GLU A 94 -4.53 -1.73 -15.16
C GLU A 94 -3.82 -0.54 -14.50
N ASP A 95 -3.99 0.65 -15.09
CA ASP A 95 -3.52 1.89 -14.48
C ASP A 95 -4.43 2.31 -13.33
N ILE A 96 -3.84 2.47 -12.15
CA ILE A 96 -4.55 2.84 -10.93
C ILE A 96 -4.21 4.25 -10.53
N LYS A 97 -5.22 5.02 -10.13
CA LYS A 97 -5.09 6.37 -9.55
C LYS A 97 -5.71 6.38 -8.16
N PHE A 98 -4.96 6.83 -7.19
CA PHE A 98 -5.42 7.10 -5.85
C PHE A 98 -5.60 8.60 -5.69
N LEU A 99 -6.84 9.07 -5.64
CA LEU A 99 -7.14 10.46 -5.31
C LEU A 99 -7.29 10.57 -3.79
N ILE A 100 -6.33 11.22 -3.16
CA ILE A 100 -6.19 11.35 -1.71
C ILE A 100 -6.47 12.80 -1.34
N HIS A 101 -7.33 12.99 -0.35
CA HIS A 101 -7.58 14.31 0.22
C HIS A 101 -7.09 14.34 1.67
N LEU A 102 -5.97 15.03 1.90
CA LEU A 102 -5.52 15.32 3.27
C LEU A 102 -6.20 16.60 3.76
N PRO A 103 -6.83 16.56 4.95
CA PRO A 103 -7.42 17.77 5.53
C PRO A 103 -6.34 18.83 5.72
N VAL A 104 -6.53 19.99 5.09
CA VAL A 104 -5.63 21.13 5.31
C VAL A 104 -6.05 21.82 6.60
N ASP A 105 -5.21 21.79 7.60
CA ASP A 105 -5.41 22.59 8.79
C ASP A 105 -5.00 24.06 8.52
N ARG A 106 -6.02 24.88 8.27
CA ARG A 106 -5.81 26.32 8.01
C ARG A 106 -5.30 27.06 9.24
N ALA A 107 -5.50 26.54 10.44
CA ALA A 107 -5.07 27.19 11.66
C ALA A 107 -3.55 27.06 11.88
N THR A 108 -2.97 25.95 11.47
CA THR A 108 -1.52 25.70 11.59
C THR A 108 -0.75 26.10 10.32
N GLY A 109 -1.46 26.37 9.21
CA GLY A 109 -0.84 26.64 7.92
C GLY A 109 -0.12 25.44 7.32
N ARG A 110 -0.47 24.21 7.77
CA ARG A 110 0.16 22.96 7.35
C ARG A 110 -0.09 22.72 5.87
N ASP A 111 0.98 22.48 5.14
CA ASP A 111 0.92 22.16 3.71
C ASP A 111 0.90 20.65 3.52
N ALA A 112 -0.22 20.12 3.02
CA ALA A 112 -0.40 18.70 2.75
C ALA A 112 0.66 18.08 1.81
N GLN A 113 1.36 18.90 1.03
CA GLN A 113 2.41 18.43 0.12
C GLN A 113 3.70 18.01 0.84
N ASN A 114 3.91 18.51 2.05
CA ASN A 114 5.13 18.26 2.84
C ASN A 114 4.96 17.14 3.87
N GLU A 115 3.84 16.42 3.85
CA GLU A 115 3.59 15.36 4.82
C GLU A 115 4.49 14.15 4.58
N ILE A 116 4.90 13.50 5.68
CA ILE A 116 5.86 12.38 5.63
C ILE A 116 5.32 11.19 4.83
N CYS A 117 4.01 11.00 4.76
CA CYS A 117 3.38 9.88 4.06
C CYS A 117 3.83 9.77 2.60
N TRP A 118 4.05 10.88 1.90
CA TRP A 118 4.44 10.85 0.49
C TRP A 118 5.82 10.23 0.26
N SER A 119 6.75 10.50 1.15
CA SER A 119 8.12 9.96 1.07
C SER A 119 8.25 8.53 1.58
N LYS A 120 7.26 8.06 2.34
CA LYS A 120 7.26 6.72 2.96
C LYS A 120 6.36 5.73 2.27
N MET A 121 5.38 6.20 1.50
CA MET A 121 4.56 5.35 0.65
C MET A 121 5.43 4.63 -0.37
N LYS A 122 5.24 3.33 -0.54
CA LYS A 122 6.08 2.52 -1.45
C LYS A 122 5.32 1.32 -2.00
N LEU A 123 5.73 0.87 -3.18
CA LEU A 123 5.30 -0.40 -3.75
C LEU A 123 6.13 -1.55 -3.17
N SER A 124 5.50 -2.72 -2.97
CA SER A 124 6.14 -3.90 -2.40
C SER A 124 5.44 -5.18 -2.85
N ASP A 125 6.15 -6.27 -2.97
CA ASP A 125 5.63 -7.62 -3.15
C ASP A 125 5.46 -8.39 -1.83
N VAL A 126 5.94 -7.80 -0.74
CA VAL A 126 5.85 -8.34 0.61
C VAL A 126 5.17 -7.38 1.56
N ILE A 127 4.51 -7.92 2.57
CA ILE A 127 3.91 -7.16 3.65
C ILE A 127 5.02 -6.73 4.62
N ASP A 128 5.08 -5.42 4.91
CA ASP A 128 5.96 -4.89 5.93
C ASP A 128 5.38 -5.21 7.32
N THR A 129 6.13 -5.95 8.12
CA THR A 129 5.73 -6.37 9.47
C THR A 129 6.48 -5.61 10.57
N GLU A 130 7.29 -4.63 10.21
CA GLU A 130 8.03 -3.83 11.18
C GLU A 130 7.06 -3.13 12.14
N ASN A 131 7.40 -3.15 13.43
CA ASN A 131 6.62 -2.58 14.53
C ASN A 131 5.25 -3.22 14.82
N ARG A 132 4.79 -4.22 14.08
CA ARG A 132 3.49 -4.86 14.33
C ARG A 132 3.44 -5.58 15.66
N GLU A 133 4.50 -6.27 16.04
CA GLU A 133 4.54 -7.08 17.27
C GLU A 133 4.44 -6.22 18.54
N ILE A 134 4.77 -4.93 18.48
CA ILE A 134 4.64 -3.98 19.61
C ILE A 134 3.17 -3.83 20.05
N PHE A 135 2.24 -3.90 19.09
CA PHE A 135 0.81 -3.70 19.33
C PHE A 135 0.02 -4.99 19.44
N ARG A 136 0.68 -6.15 19.26
CA ARG A 136 0.03 -7.45 19.25
C ARG A 136 -0.16 -8.01 20.66
N PRO A 137 -1.41 -8.29 21.10
CA PRO A 137 -1.66 -8.95 22.37
C PRO A 137 -1.08 -10.36 22.40
N ALA A 138 -0.60 -10.81 23.58
CA ALA A 138 0.07 -12.10 23.72
C ALA A 138 -0.86 -13.30 23.50
N TYR A 139 -2.18 -13.18 23.75
CA TYR A 139 -3.13 -14.30 23.69
C TYR A 139 -4.57 -13.92 23.30
N HIS A 140 -4.78 -12.76 22.73
CA HIS A 140 -6.07 -12.46 22.10
C HIS A 140 -5.96 -12.58 20.59
N HIS A 141 -7.05 -13.03 19.95
CA HIS A 141 -7.12 -13.00 18.51
C HIS A 141 -7.02 -11.57 18.00
N THR A 142 -6.16 -11.34 17.02
CA THR A 142 -6.04 -10.08 16.29
C THR A 142 -5.93 -10.36 14.80
N PRO A 143 -6.45 -9.49 13.93
CA PRO A 143 -6.15 -9.58 12.51
C PRO A 143 -4.65 -9.40 12.27
N GLU A 144 -4.19 -9.78 11.11
CA GLU A 144 -2.79 -9.62 10.72
C GLU A 144 -2.36 -8.15 10.73
N TYR A 145 -3.26 -7.25 10.36
CA TYR A 145 -3.10 -5.79 10.41
C TYR A 145 -4.48 -5.11 10.50
N GLY A 146 -4.48 -3.83 10.83
CA GLY A 146 -5.68 -3.01 10.92
C GLY A 146 -6.49 -3.23 12.20
N TRP A 147 -7.65 -2.62 12.23
CA TRP A 147 -8.56 -2.59 13.37
C TRP A 147 -9.58 -3.74 13.29
N MET A 148 -9.76 -4.46 14.37
CA MET A 148 -10.82 -5.43 14.55
C MET A 148 -11.91 -4.83 15.44
N ASN A 149 -13.15 -4.82 14.96
CA ASN A 149 -14.30 -4.40 15.71
C ASN A 149 -15.24 -5.60 15.97
N ASP A 150 -16.51 -5.36 16.19
CA ASP A 150 -17.50 -6.31 16.68
C ASP A 150 -17.39 -7.72 16.09
N PRO A 151 -17.23 -8.76 16.91
CA PRO A 151 -17.34 -10.13 16.45
C PRO A 151 -18.79 -10.41 16.04
N ASN A 152 -18.98 -10.84 14.78
CA ASN A 152 -20.32 -11.05 14.20
C ASN A 152 -20.82 -12.48 14.34
N GLY A 153 -19.96 -13.41 14.67
CA GLY A 153 -20.33 -14.80 14.86
C GLY A 153 -19.15 -15.75 14.83
N MET A 154 -19.35 -16.90 15.43
CA MET A 154 -18.38 -17.99 15.42
C MET A 154 -19.10 -19.31 15.23
N PHE A 155 -18.58 -20.17 14.37
CA PHE A 155 -19.11 -21.52 14.19
C PHE A 155 -17.98 -22.51 13.90
N TYR A 156 -18.28 -23.78 14.15
CA TYR A 156 -17.35 -24.90 13.88
C TYR A 156 -17.78 -25.61 12.60
N LYS A 157 -16.85 -25.79 11.66
CA LYS A 157 -17.08 -26.52 10.42
C LYS A 157 -15.79 -27.18 9.94
N ASP A 158 -15.89 -28.41 9.46
CA ASP A 158 -14.79 -29.16 8.84
C ASP A 158 -13.52 -29.27 9.70
N GLY A 159 -13.67 -29.31 11.04
CA GLY A 159 -12.55 -29.42 11.97
C GLY A 159 -11.98 -28.09 12.45
N GLU A 160 -12.50 -26.98 11.98
CA GLU A 160 -11.97 -25.63 12.26
C GLU A 160 -13.03 -24.70 12.85
N TRP A 161 -12.59 -23.73 13.67
CA TRP A 161 -13.40 -22.65 14.17
C TRP A 161 -13.30 -21.45 13.23
N HIS A 162 -14.44 -20.97 12.76
CA HIS A 162 -14.56 -19.78 11.91
C HIS A 162 -15.05 -18.60 12.75
N LEU A 163 -14.28 -17.53 12.82
CA LEU A 163 -14.63 -16.29 13.49
C LEU A 163 -14.85 -15.18 12.45
N TYR A 164 -16.03 -14.59 12.49
CA TYR A 164 -16.38 -13.42 11.67
C TYR A 164 -16.39 -12.16 12.53
N TYR A 165 -15.81 -11.09 12.01
CA TYR A 165 -15.75 -9.80 12.69
C TYR A 165 -15.71 -8.65 11.68
N GLN A 166 -16.00 -7.44 12.14
CA GLN A 166 -15.80 -6.24 11.34
C GLN A 166 -14.31 -5.91 11.31
N TRP A 167 -13.81 -5.61 10.15
CA TRP A 167 -12.39 -5.32 9.95
C TRP A 167 -12.17 -4.03 9.20
N GLY A 168 -11.43 -3.10 9.83
CA GLY A 168 -10.96 -1.84 9.26
C GLY A 168 -9.45 -1.91 9.00
N PRO A 169 -9.01 -2.28 7.79
CA PRO A 169 -7.58 -2.51 7.54
C PRO A 169 -6.72 -1.24 7.57
N TYR A 170 -7.29 -0.06 7.41
CA TYR A 170 -6.54 1.19 7.18
C TYR A 170 -6.63 2.20 8.33
N GLY A 171 -6.99 1.77 9.51
CA GLY A 171 -7.15 2.56 10.72
C GLY A 171 -8.49 2.29 11.41
N SER A 172 -8.63 2.81 12.63
CA SER A 172 -9.84 2.66 13.47
C SER A 172 -10.91 3.69 13.12
#